data_5e8fd00030c3bb42ace99b8bb374ca8a
#
_entry.id   5e8fd00030c3bb42ace99b8bb374ca8a
#
_cell.length_a   1.000
_cell.length_b   1.000
_cell.length_c   1.000
_cell.angle_alpha   90.00
_cell.angle_beta   90.00
_cell.angle_gamma   90.00
#
_symmetry.space_group_name_H-M   'P 1'
#
loop_
_entity.id
_entity.type
_entity.pdbx_description
1 polymer ?
#
loop_
_entity_poly.entity_id
_entity_poly.type
_entity_poly.pdbx_seq_one_letter_code
_entity_poly.pdbx_strand_id
1 'polypeptide(L)'
;VEKEKLNLSKESVRKLMIAEQLWKARKAKKVVVHQLRERRACFGELVQIDGSPHDWFEGRAEACVLLVFIDDATGKLLQLQFVDCESFFSYAQAAEGYVRQYGKPVAFYSDKHGIFRVNQRSVGPGLAITQFGRAMQELDIQIICANTPQAKGRVERVIQTLQDRLPKEMRLRGIASRTAGNVYLPEFIQDFNQRFGEEPRSAVNAHRPLNPKEHLAHILTWQETRSLSKNLTLQFRNTVYQIQTQRPTYTLRNAQVTVCVNALDEISICYKDQQLEFTLFQPQTHQAQVVLAKDLDRTLSTPT
;
A
#
# COMPACT_ATOMS: atom_id res chain seq x y z
N VAL A 1 -28.10 -19.77 10.32
CA VAL A 1 -27.87 -21.22 10.25
C VAL A 1 -27.67 -21.68 11.69
N GLU A 2 -28.64 -22.39 12.25
CA GLU A 2 -28.52 -23.01 13.56
C GLU A 2 -27.32 -23.97 13.55
N LYS A 3 -26.31 -23.68 14.37
CA LYS A 3 -25.16 -24.57 14.56
C LYS A 3 -25.66 -25.77 15.33
N GLU A 4 -25.86 -26.89 14.65
CA GLU A 4 -26.08 -28.17 15.35
C GLU A 4 -24.88 -28.44 16.27
N LYS A 5 -25.13 -28.48 17.57
CA LYS A 5 -24.11 -28.83 18.57
C LYS A 5 -23.86 -30.34 18.54
N LEU A 6 -23.06 -30.79 17.57
CA LEU A 6 -22.59 -32.14 17.50
C LEU A 6 -21.43 -32.35 18.51
N ASN A 7 -21.62 -33.24 19.46
CA ASN A 7 -20.62 -33.57 20.47
C ASN A 7 -19.65 -34.63 19.91
N LEU A 8 -18.73 -34.19 19.02
CA LEU A 8 -17.75 -35.06 18.38
C LEU A 8 -16.35 -34.83 18.97
N SER A 9 -15.59 -35.90 19.12
CA SER A 9 -14.18 -35.80 19.48
C SER A 9 -13.37 -35.17 18.34
N LYS A 10 -12.26 -34.50 18.69
CA LYS A 10 -11.33 -33.93 17.67
C LYS A 10 -10.86 -34.99 16.68
N GLU A 11 -10.65 -36.23 17.14
CA GLU A 11 -10.19 -37.31 16.26
C GLU A 11 -11.30 -37.82 15.34
N SER A 12 -12.57 -37.86 15.81
CA SER A 12 -13.71 -38.19 14.95
C SER A 12 -13.90 -37.16 13.82
N VAL A 13 -13.81 -35.86 14.16
CA VAL A 13 -13.87 -34.78 13.15
C VAL A 13 -12.72 -34.93 12.16
N ARG A 14 -11.49 -35.19 12.63
CA ARG A 14 -10.33 -35.40 11.75
C ARG A 14 -10.52 -36.57 10.79
N LYS A 15 -11.04 -37.71 11.28
CA LYS A 15 -11.33 -38.88 10.42
C LYS A 15 -12.37 -38.57 9.34
N LEU A 16 -13.44 -37.87 9.69
CA LEU A 16 -14.45 -37.44 8.75
C LEU A 16 -13.85 -36.49 7.67
N MET A 17 -13.03 -35.53 8.10
CA MET A 17 -12.36 -34.63 7.16
C MET A 17 -11.38 -35.36 6.21
N ILE A 18 -10.73 -36.43 6.67
CA ILE A 18 -9.88 -37.29 5.83
C ILE A 18 -10.74 -38.04 4.81
N ALA A 19 -11.85 -38.66 5.27
CA ALA A 19 -12.75 -39.43 4.41
C ALA A 19 -13.36 -38.56 3.29
N GLU A 20 -13.72 -37.32 3.62
CA GLU A 20 -14.28 -36.33 2.68
C GLU A 20 -13.20 -35.57 1.89
N GLN A 21 -11.93 -35.99 1.94
CA GLN A 21 -10.79 -35.35 1.27
C GLN A 21 -10.58 -33.86 1.65
N LEU A 22 -11.21 -33.39 2.71
CA LEU A 22 -11.07 -32.02 3.24
C LEU A 22 -9.78 -31.85 4.08
N TRP A 23 -9.11 -32.95 4.43
CA TRP A 23 -7.87 -32.95 5.20
C TRP A 23 -6.70 -33.44 4.35
N LYS A 24 -5.73 -32.55 4.13
CA LYS A 24 -4.42 -32.92 3.54
C LYS A 24 -3.37 -33.00 4.64
N ALA A 25 -2.75 -34.16 4.84
CA ALA A 25 -1.64 -34.29 5.78
C ALA A 25 -0.49 -33.37 5.38
N ARG A 26 0.03 -32.57 6.32
CA ARG A 26 1.22 -31.75 6.08
C ARG A 26 2.42 -32.66 5.82
N LYS A 27 3.16 -32.44 4.72
CA LYS A 27 4.44 -33.11 4.48
C LYS A 27 5.39 -32.84 5.66
N ALA A 28 5.98 -33.89 6.23
CA ALA A 28 6.99 -33.75 7.26
C ALA A 28 8.16 -32.92 6.71
N LYS A 29 8.39 -31.73 7.28
CA LYS A 29 9.56 -30.90 6.93
C LYS A 29 10.75 -31.41 7.72
N LYS A 30 11.95 -31.46 7.07
CA LYS A 30 13.22 -31.69 7.78
C LYS A 30 13.35 -30.66 8.90
N VAL A 31 13.66 -31.13 10.10
CA VAL A 31 13.86 -30.27 11.28
C VAL A 31 15.18 -29.53 11.05
N VAL A 32 15.09 -28.26 10.71
CA VAL A 32 16.24 -27.34 10.72
C VAL A 32 16.08 -26.50 11.98
N VAL A 33 17.09 -26.54 12.86
CA VAL A 33 17.09 -25.71 14.07
C VAL A 33 17.40 -24.29 13.66
N HIS A 34 16.39 -23.44 13.68
CA HIS A 34 16.53 -22.00 13.45
C HIS A 34 16.47 -21.26 14.79
N GLN A 35 17.44 -20.37 15.02
CA GLN A 35 17.39 -19.46 16.15
C GLN A 35 16.24 -18.47 15.93
N LEU A 36 15.22 -18.55 16.79
CA LEU A 36 14.07 -17.65 16.74
C LEU A 36 14.50 -16.26 17.22
N ARG A 37 14.22 -15.22 16.42
CA ARG A 37 14.34 -13.85 16.89
C ARG A 37 13.35 -13.61 18.03
N GLU A 38 13.79 -13.01 19.11
CA GLU A 38 12.90 -12.61 20.20
C GLU A 38 11.81 -11.64 19.72
N ARG A 39 10.62 -11.73 20.34
CA ARG A 39 9.54 -10.77 20.11
C ARG A 39 9.93 -9.40 20.68
N ARG A 40 9.42 -8.35 20.08
CA ARG A 40 9.48 -7.02 20.68
C ARG A 40 8.72 -7.02 22.01
N ALA A 41 9.05 -6.05 22.86
CA ALA A 41 8.45 -6.00 24.19
C ALA A 41 7.08 -5.32 24.19
N CYS A 42 6.93 -4.25 23.37
CA CYS A 42 5.79 -3.36 23.40
C CYS A 42 4.87 -3.54 22.19
N PHE A 43 3.57 -3.43 22.41
CA PHE A 43 2.56 -3.34 21.36
C PHE A 43 2.82 -2.12 20.48
N GLY A 44 2.84 -2.30 19.14
CA GLY A 44 3.12 -1.21 18.18
C GLY A 44 4.59 -0.83 18.01
N GLU A 45 5.52 -1.52 18.68
CA GLU A 45 6.95 -1.29 18.50
C GLU A 45 7.44 -1.77 17.13
N LEU A 46 6.94 -2.91 16.65
CA LEU A 46 7.27 -3.47 15.35
C LEU A 46 6.05 -4.16 14.76
N VAL A 47 5.61 -3.71 13.60
CA VAL A 47 4.52 -4.32 12.85
C VAL A 47 5.08 -4.98 11.59
N GLN A 48 4.91 -6.30 11.50
CA GLN A 48 5.31 -7.04 10.31
C GLN A 48 4.24 -6.91 9.24
N ILE A 49 4.63 -6.52 8.04
CA ILE A 49 3.76 -6.36 6.87
C ILE A 49 4.16 -7.32 5.76
N ASP A 50 3.17 -7.94 5.13
CA ASP A 50 3.39 -8.89 4.05
C ASP A 50 2.17 -8.97 3.12
N GLY A 51 2.41 -9.33 1.85
CA GLY A 51 1.37 -9.69 0.90
C GLY A 51 1.32 -11.21 0.71
N SER A 52 0.13 -11.75 0.63
CA SER A 52 -0.09 -13.17 0.43
C SER A 52 -0.99 -13.41 -0.78
N PRO A 53 -0.43 -13.69 -1.97
CA PRO A 53 -1.20 -14.17 -3.11
C PRO A 53 -1.72 -15.59 -2.82
N HIS A 54 -3.01 -15.81 -2.98
CA HIS A 54 -3.65 -17.10 -2.75
C HIS A 54 -5.03 -17.14 -3.41
N ASP A 55 -5.57 -18.33 -3.65
CA ASP A 55 -6.99 -18.49 -4.01
C ASP A 55 -7.86 -18.35 -2.75
N TRP A 56 -8.00 -17.12 -2.28
CA TRP A 56 -8.71 -16.79 -1.05
C TRP A 56 -10.20 -17.12 -1.10
N PHE A 57 -10.77 -17.17 -2.29
CA PHE A 57 -12.19 -17.41 -2.50
C PHE A 57 -12.49 -18.81 -3.03
N GLU A 58 -11.50 -19.70 -3.16
CA GLU A 58 -11.67 -21.08 -3.63
C GLU A 58 -12.43 -21.14 -4.96
N GLY A 59 -12.03 -20.34 -5.93
CA GLY A 59 -12.65 -20.25 -7.27
C GLY A 59 -13.97 -19.46 -7.32
N ARG A 60 -14.49 -18.93 -6.21
CA ARG A 60 -15.74 -18.13 -6.17
C ARG A 60 -15.54 -16.67 -6.58
N ALA A 61 -14.31 -16.19 -6.60
CA ALA A 61 -13.88 -14.90 -7.12
C ALA A 61 -12.49 -15.03 -7.74
N GLU A 62 -12.03 -13.98 -8.43
CA GLU A 62 -10.69 -13.93 -8.99
C GLU A 62 -9.61 -14.03 -7.89
N ALA A 63 -8.47 -14.61 -8.26
CA ALA A 63 -7.31 -14.67 -7.39
C ALA A 63 -6.86 -13.25 -7.02
N CYS A 64 -6.50 -13.06 -5.76
CA CYS A 64 -6.13 -11.76 -5.23
C CYS A 64 -5.04 -11.89 -4.15
N VAL A 65 -4.57 -10.77 -3.66
CA VAL A 65 -3.58 -10.70 -2.59
C VAL A 65 -4.27 -10.27 -1.30
N LEU A 66 -3.94 -10.92 -0.18
CA LEU A 66 -4.28 -10.45 1.15
C LEU A 66 -3.08 -9.72 1.74
N LEU A 67 -3.20 -8.43 1.99
CA LEU A 67 -2.24 -7.66 2.77
C LEU A 67 -2.46 -7.94 4.25
N VAL A 68 -1.38 -8.19 4.98
CA VAL A 68 -1.41 -8.64 6.37
C VAL A 68 -0.47 -7.78 7.20
N PHE A 69 -0.99 -7.19 8.28
CA PHE A 69 -0.24 -6.42 9.27
C PHE A 69 -0.36 -7.10 10.62
N ILE A 70 0.76 -7.52 11.19
CA ILE A 70 0.82 -8.27 12.45
C ILE A 70 1.73 -7.56 13.42
N ASP A 71 1.27 -7.38 14.65
CA ASP A 71 2.12 -6.92 15.74
C ASP A 71 3.12 -7.99 16.17
N ASP A 72 4.40 -7.64 16.23
CA ASP A 72 5.48 -8.57 16.58
C ASP A 72 5.44 -9.00 18.04
N ALA A 73 5.03 -8.11 18.94
CA ALA A 73 4.98 -8.37 20.38
C ALA A 73 3.87 -9.35 20.73
N THR A 74 2.69 -9.16 20.18
CA THR A 74 1.47 -9.87 20.58
C THR A 74 1.03 -10.95 19.59
N GLY A 75 1.52 -10.91 18.36
CA GLY A 75 1.03 -11.75 17.26
C GLY A 75 -0.40 -11.42 16.82
N LYS A 76 -0.99 -10.33 17.31
CA LYS A 76 -2.33 -9.87 16.93
C LYS A 76 -2.34 -9.38 15.50
N LEU A 77 -3.38 -9.73 14.75
CA LEU A 77 -3.68 -9.13 13.46
C LEU A 77 -4.17 -7.70 13.70
N LEU A 78 -3.56 -6.73 13.01
CA LEU A 78 -3.91 -5.32 13.16
C LEU A 78 -4.65 -4.78 11.94
N GLN A 79 -4.29 -5.27 10.74
CA GLN A 79 -4.94 -4.91 9.50
C GLN A 79 -4.89 -6.08 8.53
N LEU A 80 -6.01 -6.36 7.89
CA LEU A 80 -6.13 -7.24 6.74
C LEU A 80 -6.85 -6.49 5.62
N GLN A 81 -6.42 -6.70 4.38
CA GLN A 81 -7.10 -6.12 3.23
C GLN A 81 -6.89 -6.96 1.98
N PHE A 82 -7.98 -7.36 1.32
CA PHE A 82 -7.92 -7.96 0.00
C PHE A 82 -7.72 -6.88 -1.06
N VAL A 83 -6.75 -7.07 -1.93
CA VAL A 83 -6.39 -6.18 -3.03
C VAL A 83 -6.16 -6.97 -4.31
N ASP A 84 -6.23 -6.33 -5.48
CA ASP A 84 -5.92 -6.97 -6.76
C ASP A 84 -4.47 -7.40 -6.84
N CYS A 85 -3.58 -6.48 -6.48
CA CYS A 85 -2.15 -6.69 -6.52
C CYS A 85 -1.44 -5.85 -5.45
N GLU A 86 -0.21 -6.24 -5.16
CA GLU A 86 0.68 -5.43 -4.33
C GLU A 86 1.15 -4.20 -5.10
N SER A 87 0.83 -3.03 -4.60
CA SER A 87 1.21 -1.74 -5.16
C SER A 87 1.46 -0.72 -4.06
N PHE A 88 2.05 0.42 -4.42
CA PHE A 88 2.14 1.54 -3.49
C PHE A 88 0.77 1.92 -2.93
N PHE A 89 -0.24 2.05 -3.78
CA PHE A 89 -1.57 2.48 -3.36
C PHE A 89 -2.27 1.47 -2.46
N SER A 90 -2.13 0.17 -2.73
CA SER A 90 -2.73 -0.87 -1.89
C SER A 90 -2.12 -0.88 -0.48
N TYR A 91 -0.79 -0.77 -0.37
CA TYR A 91 -0.14 -0.66 0.94
C TYR A 91 -0.38 0.69 1.62
N ALA A 92 -0.47 1.79 0.88
CA ALA A 92 -0.81 3.10 1.42
C ALA A 92 -2.21 3.11 2.04
N GLN A 93 -3.21 2.54 1.35
CA GLN A 93 -4.57 2.41 1.84
C GLN A 93 -4.65 1.52 3.10
N ALA A 94 -3.96 0.37 3.09
CA ALA A 94 -3.91 -0.51 4.25
C ALA A 94 -3.23 0.16 5.45
N ALA A 95 -2.11 0.88 5.21
CA ALA A 95 -1.41 1.64 6.23
C ALA A 95 -2.24 2.82 6.77
N GLU A 96 -3.03 3.49 5.92
CA GLU A 96 -3.96 4.53 6.35
C GLU A 96 -5.00 3.98 7.33
N GLY A 97 -5.67 2.87 6.97
CA GLY A 97 -6.64 2.21 7.85
C GLY A 97 -6.03 1.82 9.20
N TYR A 98 -4.85 1.22 9.16
CA TYR A 98 -4.09 0.86 10.35
C TYR A 98 -3.75 2.07 11.23
N VAL A 99 -3.14 3.12 10.64
CA VAL A 99 -2.69 4.31 11.40
C VAL A 99 -3.87 5.09 11.99
N ARG A 100 -5.02 5.14 11.30
CA ARG A 100 -6.24 5.75 11.83
C ARG A 100 -6.79 5.01 13.04
N GLN A 101 -6.65 3.70 13.08
CA GLN A 101 -7.20 2.85 14.15
C GLN A 101 -6.27 2.79 15.36
N TYR A 102 -4.98 2.63 15.17
CA TYR A 102 -4.01 2.35 16.23
C TYR A 102 -3.03 3.49 16.51
N GLY A 103 -2.85 4.39 15.57
CA GLY A 103 -1.76 5.36 15.58
C GLY A 103 -0.55 4.86 14.79
N LYS A 104 0.54 5.63 14.84
CA LYS A 104 1.80 5.37 14.13
C LYS A 104 2.65 4.38 14.90
N PRO A 105 3.03 3.22 14.33
CA PRO A 105 3.97 2.30 14.97
C PRO A 105 5.38 2.91 14.98
N VAL A 106 6.28 2.34 15.73
CA VAL A 106 7.69 2.75 15.68
C VAL A 106 8.31 2.30 14.36
N ALA A 107 8.04 1.05 13.94
CA ALA A 107 8.58 0.55 12.68
C ALA A 107 7.65 -0.46 12.00
N PHE A 108 7.68 -0.45 10.65
CA PHE A 108 7.22 -1.56 9.82
C PHE A 108 8.38 -2.48 9.46
N TYR A 109 8.11 -3.78 9.45
CA TYR A 109 9.04 -4.83 9.07
C TYR A 109 8.52 -5.56 7.84
N SER A 110 9.20 -5.40 6.71
CA SER A 110 8.80 -5.96 5.41
C SER A 110 9.90 -6.83 4.81
N ASP A 111 9.63 -7.45 3.68
CA ASP A 111 10.66 -8.03 2.82
C ASP A 111 11.36 -6.94 1.98
N LYS A 112 12.22 -7.38 1.05
CA LYS A 112 12.92 -6.50 0.11
C LYS A 112 12.14 -6.26 -1.19
N HIS A 113 10.81 -6.33 -1.14
CA HIS A 113 9.99 -6.04 -2.31
C HIS A 113 10.21 -4.59 -2.80
N GLY A 114 10.07 -4.37 -4.11
CA GLY A 114 10.34 -3.07 -4.74
C GLY A 114 9.49 -1.90 -4.21
N ILE A 115 8.39 -2.18 -3.53
CA ILE A 115 7.54 -1.17 -2.86
C ILE A 115 8.25 -0.58 -1.65
N PHE A 116 9.01 -1.40 -0.91
CA PHE A 116 9.66 -1.00 0.34
C PHE A 116 11.11 -0.58 0.16
N ARG A 117 11.78 -1.08 -0.88
CA ARG A 117 13.19 -0.82 -1.13
C ARG A 117 13.52 -0.69 -2.61
N VAL A 118 14.34 0.32 -2.94
CA VAL A 118 14.95 0.42 -4.27
C VAL A 118 16.12 -0.56 -4.35
N ASN A 119 16.04 -1.53 -5.28
CA ASN A 119 17.02 -2.58 -5.45
C ASN A 119 18.07 -2.27 -6.55
N GLN A 120 18.09 -1.06 -7.12
CA GLN A 120 19.04 -0.68 -8.17
C GLN A 120 20.41 -0.38 -7.58
N ARG A 121 21.45 -1.12 -8.08
CA ARG A 121 22.85 -0.96 -7.67
C ARG A 121 23.52 0.34 -8.14
N SER A 122 22.92 1.04 -9.10
CA SER A 122 23.45 2.26 -9.72
C SER A 122 23.22 3.54 -8.92
N VAL A 123 22.40 3.49 -7.87
CA VAL A 123 22.11 4.63 -7.02
C VAL A 123 22.92 4.49 -5.74
N GLY A 124 23.75 5.49 -5.41
CA GLY A 124 24.57 5.48 -4.20
C GLY A 124 23.73 5.28 -2.93
N PRO A 125 24.34 4.76 -1.84
CA PRO A 125 23.62 4.54 -0.59
C PRO A 125 23.03 5.85 -0.09
N GLY A 126 21.69 5.87 0.07
CA GLY A 126 20.93 7.01 0.60
C GLY A 126 20.15 7.84 -0.42
N LEU A 127 20.27 7.58 -1.74
CA LEU A 127 19.68 8.44 -2.80
C LEU A 127 18.36 7.95 -3.40
N ALA A 128 17.92 6.73 -3.13
CA ALA A 128 16.68 6.21 -3.69
C ALA A 128 15.73 5.75 -2.58
N ILE A 129 14.70 6.54 -2.34
CA ILE A 129 13.60 6.22 -1.45
C ILE A 129 12.40 5.82 -2.30
N THR A 130 11.73 4.72 -1.96
CA THR A 130 10.46 4.36 -2.61
C THR A 130 9.36 5.32 -2.19
N GLN A 131 8.26 5.36 -2.93
CA GLN A 131 7.10 6.19 -2.56
C GLN A 131 6.53 5.81 -1.19
N PHE A 132 6.46 4.52 -0.89
CA PHE A 132 6.04 4.05 0.43
C PHE A 132 7.05 4.45 1.51
N GLY A 133 8.36 4.34 1.21
CA GLY A 133 9.43 4.79 2.11
C GLY A 133 9.35 6.29 2.43
N ARG A 134 9.10 7.13 1.41
CA ARG A 134 8.89 8.57 1.58
C ARG A 134 7.69 8.85 2.51
N ALA A 135 6.54 8.24 2.22
CA ALA A 135 5.34 8.43 3.01
C ALA A 135 5.53 8.01 4.48
N MET A 136 6.22 6.90 4.72
CA MET A 136 6.52 6.45 6.09
C MET A 136 7.53 7.36 6.78
N GLN A 137 8.52 7.89 6.06
CA GLN A 137 9.46 8.87 6.60
C GLN A 137 8.76 10.17 7.02
N GLU A 138 7.81 10.66 6.22
CA GLU A 138 7.00 11.84 6.58
C GLU A 138 6.14 11.60 7.83
N LEU A 139 5.70 10.36 8.06
CA LEU A 139 4.97 9.95 9.26
C LEU A 139 5.89 9.59 10.44
N ASP A 140 7.21 9.72 10.28
CA ASP A 140 8.20 9.29 11.28
C ASP A 140 8.04 7.81 11.67
N ILE A 141 7.74 6.95 10.68
CA ILE A 141 7.66 5.50 10.81
C ILE A 141 8.86 4.87 10.12
N GLN A 142 9.65 4.10 10.85
CA GLN A 142 10.82 3.43 10.29
C GLN A 142 10.40 2.23 9.42
N ILE A 143 11.07 2.02 8.27
CA ILE A 143 10.95 0.78 7.50
C ILE A 143 12.20 -0.06 7.68
N ILE A 144 12.03 -1.29 8.15
CA ILE A 144 13.08 -2.27 8.32
C ILE A 144 12.86 -3.41 7.33
N CYS A 145 13.76 -3.56 6.35
CA CYS A 145 13.68 -4.65 5.39
C CYS A 145 14.41 -5.89 5.90
N ALA A 146 13.72 -7.03 5.92
CA ALA A 146 14.29 -8.32 6.31
C ALA A 146 15.48 -8.71 5.42
N ASN A 147 16.58 -9.08 6.01
CA ASN A 147 17.77 -9.57 5.27
C ASN A 147 17.67 -11.05 4.93
N THR A 148 16.87 -11.82 5.66
CA THR A 148 16.71 -13.27 5.47
C THR A 148 15.26 -13.67 5.60
N PRO A 149 14.78 -14.70 4.87
CA PRO A 149 13.42 -15.24 5.01
C PRO A 149 13.10 -15.67 6.45
N GLN A 150 14.08 -16.24 7.16
CA GLN A 150 13.92 -16.72 8.54
C GLN A 150 13.52 -15.60 9.51
N ALA A 151 13.89 -14.36 9.20
CA ALA A 151 13.54 -13.20 10.01
C ALA A 151 12.02 -12.88 9.99
N LYS A 152 11.28 -13.38 8.98
CA LYS A 152 9.82 -13.22 8.81
C LYS A 152 9.00 -14.44 9.27
N GLY A 153 9.59 -15.44 9.89
CA GLY A 153 8.93 -16.71 10.22
C GLY A 153 7.65 -16.61 11.06
N ARG A 154 7.34 -15.46 11.67
CA ARG A 154 6.07 -15.24 12.38
C ARG A 154 4.94 -14.88 11.42
N VAL A 155 5.15 -13.88 10.58
CA VAL A 155 4.13 -13.51 9.58
C VAL A 155 3.86 -14.67 8.62
N GLU A 156 4.88 -15.42 8.21
CA GLU A 156 4.71 -16.62 7.39
C GLU A 156 3.81 -17.67 8.05
N ARG A 157 3.99 -17.94 9.35
CA ARG A 157 3.14 -18.87 10.10
C ARG A 157 1.70 -18.38 10.20
N VAL A 158 1.50 -17.11 10.46
CA VAL A 158 0.16 -16.53 10.51
C VAL A 158 -0.48 -16.58 9.12
N ILE A 159 0.24 -16.24 8.05
CA ILE A 159 -0.26 -16.37 6.68
C ILE A 159 -0.68 -17.81 6.38
N GLN A 160 0.10 -18.82 6.76
CA GLN A 160 -0.31 -20.23 6.61
C GLN A 160 -1.61 -20.55 7.36
N THR A 161 -1.78 -19.98 8.55
CA THR A 161 -3.02 -20.14 9.33
C THR A 161 -4.18 -19.42 8.65
N LEU A 162 -3.96 -18.22 8.11
CA LEU A 162 -4.97 -17.48 7.36
C LEU A 162 -5.39 -18.23 6.09
N GLN A 163 -4.44 -18.76 5.32
CA GLN A 163 -4.70 -19.54 4.10
C GLN A 163 -5.50 -20.82 4.40
N ASP A 164 -5.35 -21.41 5.59
CA ASP A 164 -6.15 -22.57 6.01
C ASP A 164 -7.55 -22.19 6.48
N ARG A 165 -7.70 -21.07 7.19
CA ARG A 165 -8.94 -20.74 7.91
C ARG A 165 -9.85 -19.77 7.18
N LEU A 166 -9.28 -18.64 6.72
CA LEU A 166 -10.08 -17.54 6.17
C LEU A 166 -10.93 -17.94 4.96
N PRO A 167 -10.42 -18.73 3.97
CA PRO A 167 -11.25 -19.19 2.85
C PRO A 167 -12.45 -20.03 3.33
N LYS A 168 -12.25 -20.91 4.30
CA LYS A 168 -13.29 -21.78 4.86
C LYS A 168 -14.37 -20.96 5.58
N GLU A 169 -13.95 -19.97 6.37
CA GLU A 169 -14.88 -19.11 7.11
C GLU A 169 -15.69 -18.22 6.16
N MET A 170 -15.06 -17.67 5.13
CA MET A 170 -15.75 -16.92 4.09
C MET A 170 -16.74 -17.80 3.30
N ARG A 171 -16.35 -19.04 3.00
CA ARG A 171 -17.24 -20.00 2.33
C ARG A 171 -18.50 -20.30 3.16
N LEU A 172 -18.35 -20.53 4.47
CA LEU A 172 -19.48 -20.79 5.37
C LEU A 172 -20.46 -19.61 5.46
N ARG A 173 -19.98 -18.39 5.16
CA ARG A 173 -20.78 -17.15 5.15
C ARG A 173 -21.28 -16.78 3.75
N GLY A 174 -20.99 -17.59 2.74
CA GLY A 174 -21.37 -17.30 1.35
C GLY A 174 -20.65 -16.10 0.74
N ILE A 175 -19.50 -15.70 1.30
CA ILE A 175 -18.71 -14.58 0.79
C ILE A 175 -17.98 -15.00 -0.48
N ALA A 176 -18.29 -14.31 -1.60
CA ALA A 176 -17.79 -14.64 -2.93
C ALA A 176 -17.26 -13.40 -3.69
N SER A 177 -16.90 -12.31 -2.97
CA SER A 177 -16.29 -11.15 -3.60
C SER A 177 -15.29 -10.48 -2.66
N ARG A 178 -14.29 -9.78 -3.21
CA ARG A 178 -13.31 -9.02 -2.44
C ARG A 178 -13.96 -7.95 -1.56
N THR A 179 -14.94 -7.24 -2.11
CA THR A 179 -15.66 -6.20 -1.36
C THR A 179 -16.34 -6.78 -0.13
N ALA A 180 -17.10 -7.88 -0.29
CA ALA A 180 -17.75 -8.57 0.83
C ALA A 180 -16.70 -9.17 1.79
N GLY A 181 -15.59 -9.68 1.26
CA GLY A 181 -14.45 -10.14 2.05
C GLY A 181 -13.89 -9.03 2.93
N ASN A 182 -13.59 -7.87 2.36
CA ASN A 182 -13.07 -6.72 3.10
C ASN A 182 -14.04 -6.22 4.19
N VAL A 183 -15.33 -6.29 3.97
CA VAL A 183 -16.35 -5.97 5.00
C VAL A 183 -16.30 -6.96 6.16
N TYR A 184 -16.02 -8.24 5.88
CA TYR A 184 -15.95 -9.29 6.90
C TYR A 184 -14.63 -9.29 7.70
N LEU A 185 -13.51 -8.84 7.10
CA LEU A 185 -12.19 -8.91 7.74
C LEU A 185 -12.11 -8.34 9.17
N PRO A 186 -12.77 -7.22 9.53
CA PRO A 186 -12.74 -6.73 10.91
C PRO A 186 -13.31 -7.72 11.95
N GLU A 187 -14.40 -8.41 11.62
CA GLU A 187 -14.98 -9.46 12.49
C GLU A 187 -13.99 -10.63 12.63
N PHE A 188 -13.40 -11.05 11.51
CA PHE A 188 -12.41 -12.12 11.50
C PHE A 188 -11.18 -11.77 12.35
N ILE A 189 -10.66 -10.52 12.24
CA ILE A 189 -9.53 -10.03 13.03
C ILE A 189 -9.84 -10.13 14.53
N GLN A 190 -11.03 -9.71 14.93
CA GLN A 190 -11.44 -9.75 16.33
C GLN A 190 -11.46 -11.19 16.87
N ASP A 191 -12.11 -12.12 16.15
CA ASP A 191 -12.16 -13.54 16.53
C ASP A 191 -10.75 -14.18 16.54
N PHE A 192 -9.93 -13.90 15.52
CA PHE A 192 -8.55 -14.39 15.47
C PHE A 192 -7.73 -13.92 16.66
N ASN A 193 -7.80 -12.63 16.99
CA ASN A 193 -7.02 -12.04 18.07
C ASN A 193 -7.45 -12.54 19.44
N GLN A 194 -8.72 -12.85 19.66
CA GLN A 194 -9.20 -13.48 20.89
C GLN A 194 -8.63 -14.90 21.08
N ARG A 195 -8.41 -15.63 19.99
CA ARG A 195 -7.93 -17.03 20.03
C ARG A 195 -6.42 -17.16 20.02
N PHE A 196 -5.71 -16.26 19.37
CA PHE A 196 -4.29 -16.40 19.07
C PHE A 196 -3.43 -15.23 19.53
N GLY A 197 -4.04 -14.12 19.92
CA GLY A 197 -3.33 -12.97 20.45
C GLY A 197 -2.72 -13.28 21.81
N GLU A 198 -1.49 -12.83 22.03
CA GLU A 198 -0.78 -12.93 23.30
C GLU A 198 -0.67 -11.54 23.94
N GLU A 199 -0.49 -11.48 25.25
CA GLU A 199 -0.18 -10.22 25.92
C GLU A 199 1.28 -9.84 25.68
N PRO A 200 1.56 -8.55 25.47
CA PRO A 200 2.93 -8.07 25.27
C PRO A 200 3.73 -8.17 26.58
N ARG A 201 5.04 -8.34 26.49
CA ARG A 201 5.91 -8.38 27.68
C ARG A 201 5.90 -7.08 28.49
N SER A 202 5.65 -5.96 27.84
CA SER A 202 5.51 -4.63 28.44
C SER A 202 4.10 -4.10 28.21
N ALA A 203 3.49 -3.54 29.23
CA ALA A 203 2.19 -2.88 29.15
C ALA A 203 2.21 -1.56 28.36
N VAL A 204 3.40 -1.08 27.97
CA VAL A 204 3.55 0.16 27.20
C VAL A 204 3.04 -0.05 25.77
N ASN A 205 2.13 0.83 25.35
CA ASN A 205 1.74 0.93 23.95
C ASN A 205 2.69 1.91 23.24
N ALA A 206 3.45 1.40 22.28
CA ALA A 206 4.46 2.17 21.55
C ALA A 206 3.89 2.98 20.36
N HIS A 207 2.59 2.86 20.07
CA HIS A 207 1.96 3.67 19.04
C HIS A 207 1.97 5.16 19.41
N ARG A 208 2.23 5.99 18.44
CA ARG A 208 2.21 7.45 18.58
C ARG A 208 0.97 8.01 17.88
N PRO A 209 0.31 9.02 18.46
CA PRO A 209 -0.84 9.65 17.81
C PRO A 209 -0.42 10.35 16.50
N LEU A 210 -1.38 10.51 15.59
CA LEU A 210 -1.20 11.39 14.43
C LEU A 210 -1.12 12.84 14.90
N ASN A 211 -0.18 13.59 14.33
CA ASN A 211 -0.12 15.03 14.53
C ASN A 211 -1.24 15.69 13.68
N PRO A 212 -1.93 16.72 14.17
CA PRO A 212 -2.92 17.48 13.39
C PRO A 212 -2.43 18.03 12.04
N LYS A 213 -1.12 18.22 11.90
CA LYS A 213 -0.49 18.67 10.64
C LYS A 213 -0.20 17.54 9.66
N GLU A 214 -0.30 16.28 10.07
CA GLU A 214 -0.08 15.11 9.22
C GLU A 214 -1.35 14.76 8.44
N HIS A 215 -1.45 15.29 7.23
CA HIS A 215 -2.58 15.04 6.34
C HIS A 215 -2.36 13.72 5.56
N LEU A 216 -2.86 12.58 6.08
CA LEU A 216 -2.67 11.26 5.49
C LEU A 216 -3.06 11.22 4.01
N ALA A 217 -4.16 11.87 3.64
CA ALA A 217 -4.63 11.93 2.25
C ALA A 217 -3.62 12.57 1.29
N HIS A 218 -2.73 13.46 1.79
CA HIS A 218 -1.66 14.04 1.01
C HIS A 218 -0.38 13.20 1.09
N ILE A 219 0.00 12.78 2.31
CA ILE A 219 1.22 12.00 2.54
C ILE A 219 1.19 10.68 1.77
N LEU A 220 0.04 10.02 1.71
CA LEU A 220 -0.16 8.72 1.06
C LEU A 220 -0.49 8.81 -0.44
N THR A 221 -0.21 9.93 -1.09
CA THR A 221 -0.22 10.06 -2.55
C THR A 221 1.12 9.65 -3.17
N TRP A 222 1.10 9.25 -4.44
CA TRP A 222 2.33 9.17 -5.23
C TRP A 222 2.80 10.58 -5.54
N GLN A 223 4.05 10.90 -5.23
CA GLN A 223 4.56 12.26 -5.36
C GLN A 223 5.78 12.31 -6.28
N GLU A 224 5.77 13.27 -7.19
CA GLU A 224 6.92 13.55 -8.05
C GLU A 224 7.21 15.06 -8.09
N THR A 225 8.47 15.42 -7.94
CA THR A 225 8.91 16.81 -8.07
C THR A 225 9.06 17.19 -9.54
N ARG A 226 8.50 18.31 -9.95
CA ARG A 226 8.63 18.92 -11.27
C ARG A 226 8.98 20.40 -11.16
N SER A 227 9.72 20.91 -12.16
CA SER A 227 10.02 22.33 -12.24
C SER A 227 9.00 23.01 -13.15
N LEU A 228 8.48 24.15 -12.72
CA LEU A 228 7.63 24.98 -13.55
C LEU A 228 8.48 25.73 -14.61
N SER A 229 7.94 25.84 -15.80
CA SER A 229 8.53 26.68 -16.86
C SER A 229 8.38 28.18 -16.55
N LYS A 230 8.97 29.04 -17.40
CA LYS A 230 8.75 30.49 -17.33
C LYS A 230 7.28 30.88 -17.52
N ASN A 231 6.52 30.05 -18.25
CA ASN A 231 5.08 30.23 -18.50
C ASN A 231 4.20 29.51 -17.47
N LEU A 232 4.77 29.06 -16.35
CA LEU A 232 4.07 28.32 -15.29
C LEU A 232 3.41 27.03 -15.80
N THR A 233 4.05 26.35 -16.76
CA THR A 233 3.62 25.03 -17.22
C THR A 233 4.55 23.94 -16.69
N LEU A 234 4.03 22.75 -16.51
CA LEU A 234 4.79 21.53 -16.27
C LEU A 234 4.23 20.39 -17.14
N GLN A 235 5.07 19.41 -17.46
CA GLN A 235 4.66 18.20 -18.14
C GLN A 235 4.69 17.03 -17.17
N PHE A 236 3.59 16.27 -17.14
CA PHE A 236 3.47 15.04 -16.37
C PHE A 236 2.60 14.04 -17.13
N ARG A 237 3.05 12.77 -17.26
CA ARG A 237 2.34 11.69 -17.99
C ARG A 237 1.84 12.14 -19.38
N ASN A 238 2.70 12.75 -20.19
CA ASN A 238 2.41 13.28 -21.53
C ASN A 238 1.35 14.38 -21.59
N THR A 239 0.92 14.92 -20.47
CA THR A 239 -0.04 16.03 -20.37
C THR A 239 0.67 17.26 -19.87
N VAL A 240 0.33 18.42 -20.44
CA VAL A 240 0.85 19.72 -20.00
C VAL A 240 -0.18 20.39 -19.10
N TYR A 241 0.26 20.77 -17.91
CA TYR A 241 -0.53 21.45 -16.88
C TYR A 241 -0.10 22.91 -16.82
N GLN A 242 -1.06 23.83 -16.96
CA GLN A 242 -0.86 25.27 -16.83
C GLN A 242 -1.34 25.73 -15.46
N ILE A 243 -0.44 26.22 -14.61
CA ILE A 243 -0.78 26.72 -13.29
C ILE A 243 -1.56 28.03 -13.39
N GLN A 244 -2.67 28.11 -12.68
CA GLN A 244 -3.46 29.33 -12.49
C GLN A 244 -3.08 29.96 -11.15
N THR A 245 -2.75 31.24 -11.17
CA THR A 245 -2.35 31.94 -9.94
C THR A 245 -2.70 33.43 -10.03
N GLN A 246 -3.16 33.98 -8.94
CA GLN A 246 -3.33 35.42 -8.75
C GLN A 246 -2.03 36.09 -8.28
N ARG A 247 -1.01 35.28 -7.90
CA ARG A 247 0.29 35.81 -7.48
C ARG A 247 1.08 36.29 -8.71
N PRO A 248 2.01 37.24 -8.51
CA PRO A 248 2.92 37.63 -9.59
C PRO A 248 3.63 36.38 -10.16
N THR A 249 3.55 36.17 -11.48
CA THR A 249 4.05 34.97 -12.16
C THR A 249 5.53 34.71 -11.94
N TYR A 250 6.33 35.76 -11.67
CA TYR A 250 7.77 35.62 -11.44
C TYR A 250 8.07 34.83 -10.15
N THR A 251 7.17 34.79 -9.16
CA THR A 251 7.40 34.06 -7.89
C THR A 251 7.39 32.55 -8.06
N LEU A 252 6.70 32.03 -9.08
CA LEU A 252 6.58 30.60 -9.35
C LEU A 252 7.42 30.16 -10.57
N ARG A 253 8.07 31.08 -11.32
CA ARG A 253 8.94 30.71 -12.43
C ARG A 253 10.09 29.86 -11.96
N ASN A 254 10.32 28.74 -12.63
CA ASN A 254 11.35 27.76 -12.31
C ASN A 254 11.23 27.17 -10.88
N ALA A 255 10.11 27.41 -10.18
CA ALA A 255 9.88 26.83 -8.87
C ALA A 255 9.69 25.31 -9.01
N GLN A 256 10.17 24.59 -7.99
CA GLN A 256 9.88 23.17 -7.87
C GLN A 256 8.52 22.98 -7.20
N VAL A 257 7.66 22.22 -7.84
CA VAL A 257 6.33 21.83 -7.36
C VAL A 257 6.25 20.33 -7.22
N THR A 258 5.38 19.87 -6.34
CA THR A 258 5.10 18.45 -6.15
C THR A 258 3.80 18.10 -6.86
N VAL A 259 3.88 17.19 -7.82
CA VAL A 259 2.71 16.57 -8.45
C VAL A 259 2.32 15.36 -7.60
N CYS A 260 1.11 15.35 -7.08
CA CYS A 260 0.56 14.29 -6.26
C CYS A 260 -0.52 13.54 -7.03
N VAL A 261 -0.47 12.21 -6.98
CA VAL A 261 -1.49 11.33 -7.58
C VAL A 261 -2.07 10.44 -6.49
N ASN A 262 -3.38 10.43 -6.35
CA ASN A 262 -4.06 9.57 -5.38
C ASN A 262 -4.43 8.20 -5.98
N ALA A 263 -5.06 7.33 -5.20
CA ALA A 263 -5.47 5.99 -5.62
C ALA A 263 -6.57 5.99 -6.70
N LEU A 264 -7.28 7.10 -6.91
CA LEU A 264 -8.29 7.29 -7.97
C LEU A 264 -7.68 7.89 -9.24
N ASP A 265 -6.35 7.99 -9.31
CA ASP A 265 -5.59 8.63 -10.39
C ASP A 265 -5.87 10.14 -10.54
N GLU A 266 -6.43 10.77 -9.51
CA GLU A 266 -6.63 12.22 -9.48
C GLU A 266 -5.32 12.92 -9.19
N ILE A 267 -5.07 13.99 -9.94
CA ILE A 267 -3.83 14.76 -9.86
C ILE A 267 -4.07 16.04 -9.09
N SER A 268 -3.20 16.33 -8.14
CA SER A 268 -3.07 17.63 -7.50
C SER A 268 -1.63 18.14 -7.59
N ILE A 269 -1.46 19.44 -7.64
CA ILE A 269 -0.15 20.07 -7.75
C ILE A 269 0.03 20.99 -6.56
N CYS A 270 1.11 20.82 -5.81
CA CYS A 270 1.38 21.56 -4.58
C CYS A 270 2.69 22.34 -4.66
N TYR A 271 2.70 23.53 -4.08
CA TYR A 271 3.89 24.33 -3.85
C TYR A 271 3.95 24.75 -2.37
N LYS A 272 4.98 24.32 -1.64
CA LYS A 272 5.13 24.60 -0.22
C LYS A 272 3.83 24.35 0.57
N ASP A 273 3.31 23.14 0.47
CA ASP A 273 2.08 22.65 1.13
C ASP A 273 0.77 23.36 0.73
N GLN A 274 0.82 24.24 -0.26
CA GLN A 274 -0.37 24.88 -0.84
C GLN A 274 -0.72 24.23 -2.17
N GLN A 275 -1.95 23.78 -2.31
CA GLN A 275 -2.47 23.27 -3.57
C GLN A 275 -2.62 24.44 -4.57
N LEU A 276 -2.14 24.20 -5.78
CA LEU A 276 -2.23 25.14 -6.91
C LEU A 276 -3.38 24.73 -7.83
N GLU A 277 -4.13 25.69 -8.28
CA GLU A 277 -5.11 25.49 -9.35
C GLU A 277 -4.40 25.38 -10.70
N PHE A 278 -4.90 24.54 -11.58
CA PHE A 278 -4.34 24.34 -12.91
C PHE A 278 -5.42 24.04 -13.95
N THR A 279 -5.06 24.26 -15.20
CA THR A 279 -5.85 23.84 -16.37
C THR A 279 -4.99 22.93 -17.25
N LEU A 280 -5.65 22.04 -17.99
CA LEU A 280 -4.96 21.21 -18.98
C LEU A 280 -4.68 22.06 -20.23
N PHE A 281 -3.41 22.14 -20.61
CA PHE A 281 -3.02 22.81 -21.84
C PHE A 281 -3.14 21.82 -23.01
N GLN A 282 -4.09 22.09 -23.90
CA GLN A 282 -4.19 21.39 -25.17
C GLN A 282 -3.41 22.20 -26.20
N PRO A 283 -2.27 21.70 -26.74
CA PRO A 283 -1.58 22.38 -27.79
C PRO A 283 -2.49 22.44 -29.03
N GLN A 284 -2.94 23.64 -29.39
CA GLN A 284 -3.55 23.84 -30.69
C GLN A 284 -2.41 23.74 -31.72
N THR A 285 -2.49 22.76 -32.59
CA THR A 285 -1.62 22.67 -33.76
C THR A 285 -1.99 23.82 -34.74
N HIS A 286 -1.41 24.98 -34.53
CA HIS A 286 -1.38 25.97 -35.58
C HIS A 286 -0.40 25.45 -36.64
N GLN A 287 -0.90 24.76 -37.66
CA GLN A 287 -0.16 24.65 -38.90
C GLN A 287 -0.08 26.08 -39.46
N ALA A 288 1.08 26.66 -39.39
CA ALA A 288 1.36 27.86 -40.18
C ALA A 288 1.04 27.50 -41.64
N GLN A 289 0.16 28.27 -42.29
CA GLN A 289 -0.07 28.10 -43.72
C GLN A 289 1.29 28.26 -44.42
N VAL A 290 1.67 27.21 -45.14
CA VAL A 290 2.86 27.26 -45.99
C VAL A 290 2.54 28.23 -47.12
N VAL A 291 2.95 29.47 -46.97
CA VAL A 291 2.86 30.47 -48.04
C VAL A 291 3.97 30.12 -49.04
N LEU A 292 3.58 29.76 -50.26
CA LEU A 292 4.54 29.51 -51.33
C LEU A 292 5.39 30.76 -51.56
N ALA A 293 6.69 30.59 -51.82
CA ALA A 293 7.63 31.71 -52.03
C ALA A 293 7.12 32.74 -53.05
N LYS A 294 6.34 32.29 -54.03
CA LYS A 294 5.69 33.14 -55.07
C LYS A 294 4.62 34.09 -54.51
N ASP A 295 3.97 33.75 -53.39
CA ASP A 295 2.95 34.58 -52.75
C ASP A 295 3.59 35.56 -51.75
N LEU A 296 4.76 35.24 -51.21
CA LEU A 296 5.57 36.13 -50.37
C LEU A 296 6.11 37.33 -51.20
N ASP A 297 6.60 37.09 -52.41
CA ASP A 297 7.06 38.12 -53.28
C ASP A 297 5.94 39.09 -53.70
N ARG A 298 4.71 38.62 -53.81
CA ARG A 298 3.53 39.40 -54.17
C ARG A 298 3.04 40.30 -53.03
N THR A 299 3.18 39.89 -51.78
CA THR A 299 2.84 40.71 -50.62
C THR A 299 3.91 41.76 -50.27
N LEU A 300 5.18 41.49 -50.63
CA LEU A 300 6.29 42.42 -50.38
C LEU A 300 6.48 43.47 -51.53
N SER A 301 5.85 43.24 -52.68
CA SER A 301 5.97 44.11 -53.83
C SER A 301 4.81 45.09 -54.06
N THR A 302 3.86 45.22 -53.10
CA THR A 302 2.82 46.26 -53.12
C THR A 302 3.36 47.51 -52.43
N PRO A 303 3.71 48.59 -53.18
CA PRO A 303 4.07 49.89 -52.57
C PRO A 303 2.81 50.51 -51.97
N THR A 304 2.96 51.08 -50.78
CA THR A 304 2.00 51.96 -50.09
C THR A 304 1.74 53.22 -50.86
#